data_66926a3df6776a3d906e789a40d09f24
#
_entry.id   66926a3df6776a3d906e789a40d09f24
#
_cell.length_a   1.000
_cell.length_b   1.000
_cell.length_c   1.000
_cell.angle_alpha   90.00
_cell.angle_beta   90.00
_cell.angle_gamma   90.00
#
_symmetry.space_group_name_H-M   'P 1'
#
loop_
_entity.id
_entity.type
_entity.pdbx_description
1 polymer ?
#
loop_
_entity_poly.entity_id
_entity_poly.type
_entity_poly.pdbx_seq_one_letter_code
_entity_poly.pdbx_strand_id
1 'polypeptide(L)' 'MEKFLVWYKDGRNNHFDTFKEVFEDVNYETLTETVTVEFYDNGKYVGEVDYTVEEFEENYREWVDK' A
#
# COMPACT_ATOMS: atom_id res chain seq x y z
N MET A 1 -13.38 0.03 9.24
CA MET A 1 -13.71 0.31 7.83
C MET A 1 -12.44 0.35 7.01
N GLU A 2 -12.40 -0.42 5.93
CA GLU A 2 -11.22 -0.52 5.09
C GLU A 2 -10.93 0.80 4.40
N LYS A 3 -9.69 1.25 4.48
CA LYS A 3 -9.26 2.54 3.92
C LYS A 3 -8.28 2.41 2.77
N PHE A 4 -7.63 1.26 2.65
CA PHE A 4 -6.59 1.03 1.66
C PHE A 4 -6.81 -0.30 0.97
N LEU A 5 -6.64 -0.29 -0.35
CA LEU A 5 -6.69 -1.50 -1.17
C LEU A 5 -5.41 -1.56 -1.98
N VAL A 6 -4.64 -2.62 -1.77
CA VAL A 6 -3.37 -2.81 -2.47
C VAL A 6 -3.57 -3.81 -3.60
N TRP A 7 -3.20 -3.42 -4.80
CA TRP A 7 -3.27 -4.27 -5.99
C TRP A 7 -1.86 -4.67 -6.42
N TYR A 8 -1.69 -5.95 -6.65
CA TYR A 8 -0.45 -6.51 -7.22
C TYR A 8 -0.63 -6.74 -8.71
N LYS A 9 0.47 -6.79 -9.44
CA LYS A 9 0.43 -6.97 -10.90
C LYS A 9 -0.22 -8.27 -11.36
N ASP A 10 -0.16 -9.30 -10.53
CA ASP A 10 -0.78 -10.59 -10.85
C ASP A 10 -2.30 -10.62 -10.64
N GLY A 11 -2.88 -9.52 -10.23
CA GLY A 11 -4.32 -9.39 -10.01
C GLY A 11 -4.76 -9.61 -8.57
N ARG A 12 -3.86 -10.02 -7.67
CA ARG A 12 -4.20 -10.17 -6.26
C ARG A 12 -4.40 -8.81 -5.62
N ASN A 13 -5.24 -8.76 -4.60
CA ASN A 13 -5.46 -7.54 -3.82
C ASN A 13 -5.66 -7.88 -2.35
N ASN A 14 -5.35 -6.91 -1.49
CA ASN A 14 -5.57 -7.01 -0.05
C ASN A 14 -6.11 -5.69 0.49
N HIS A 15 -6.99 -5.78 1.47
CA HIS A 15 -7.62 -4.63 2.13
C HIS A 15 -7.00 -4.38 3.49
N PHE A 16 -6.80 -3.12 3.83
CA PHE A 16 -6.20 -2.74 5.11
C PHE A 16 -6.93 -1.54 5.71
N ASP A 17 -6.98 -1.46 7.05
CA ASP A 17 -7.60 -0.36 7.77
C ASP A 17 -6.64 0.80 8.02
N THR A 18 -5.34 0.51 8.13
CA THR A 18 -4.32 1.53 8.39
C THR A 18 -3.16 1.37 7.41
N PHE A 19 -2.47 2.48 7.16
CA PHE A 19 -1.29 2.45 6.29
C PHE A 19 -0.15 1.64 6.91
N LYS A 20 -0.10 1.58 8.23
CA LYS A 20 0.85 0.73 8.95
C LYS A 20 0.68 -0.74 8.57
N GLU A 21 -0.57 -1.20 8.52
CA GLU A 21 -0.87 -2.58 8.13
C GLU A 21 -0.42 -2.86 6.69
N VAL A 22 -0.56 -1.86 5.80
CA VAL A 22 -0.08 -2.00 4.42
C VAL A 22 1.41 -2.33 4.41
N PHE A 23 2.21 -1.59 5.16
CA PHE A 23 3.64 -1.81 5.22
C PHE A 23 4.02 -3.14 5.87
N GLU A 24 3.31 -3.52 6.93
CA GLU A 24 3.60 -4.76 7.66
C GLU A 24 3.26 -6.00 6.83
N ASP A 25 2.16 -5.97 6.10
CA ASP A 25 1.66 -7.14 5.38
C ASP A 25 2.19 -7.24 3.93
N VAL A 26 2.48 -6.13 3.29
CA VAL A 26 2.95 -6.15 1.91
C VAL A 26 4.37 -6.69 1.79
N ASN A 27 5.17 -6.57 2.84
CA ASN A 27 6.55 -7.05 2.86
C ASN A 27 7.37 -6.51 1.69
N TYR A 28 7.62 -5.21 1.73
CA TYR A 28 8.31 -4.50 0.66
C TYR A 28 9.68 -5.11 0.28
N GLU A 29 10.32 -5.81 1.20
CA GLU A 29 11.63 -6.44 0.96
C GLU A 29 11.61 -7.52 -0.10
N THR A 30 10.46 -8.14 -0.30
CA THR A 30 10.30 -9.20 -1.30
C THR A 30 9.55 -8.73 -2.54
N LEU A 31 9.12 -7.47 -2.58
CA LEU A 31 8.45 -6.93 -3.76
C LEU A 31 9.44 -6.82 -4.92
N THR A 32 9.02 -7.26 -6.09
CA THR A 32 9.80 -7.16 -7.32
C THR A 32 9.12 -6.28 -8.37
N GLU A 33 7.90 -5.82 -8.07
CA GLU A 33 7.08 -5.09 -9.02
C GLU A 33 6.38 -3.92 -8.34
N THR A 34 5.96 -2.96 -9.17
CA THR A 34 5.13 -1.83 -8.72
C THR A 34 3.81 -2.33 -8.15
N VAL A 35 3.38 -1.74 -7.05
CA VAL A 35 2.05 -2.01 -6.49
C VAL A 35 1.21 -0.74 -6.57
N THR A 36 -0.09 -0.90 -6.75
CA THR A 36 -1.04 0.21 -6.77
C THR A 36 -1.80 0.21 -5.44
N VAL A 37 -1.79 1.34 -4.76
CA VAL A 37 -2.54 1.51 -3.51
C VAL A 37 -3.70 2.46 -3.78
N GLU A 38 -4.93 1.96 -3.60
CA GLU A 38 -6.13 2.76 -3.70
C GLU A 38 -6.52 3.25 -2.31
N PHE A 39 -6.92 4.51 -2.23
CA PHE A 39 -7.30 5.16 -0.97
C PHE A 39 -8.81 5.35 -0.93
N TYR A 40 -9.41 5.03 0.22
CA TYR A 40 -10.85 5.15 0.43
C TYR A 40 -11.15 5.99 1.68
N ASP A 41 -12.21 6.77 1.61
CA ASP A 41 -12.70 7.55 2.74
C ASP A 41 -14.19 7.27 2.90
N ASN A 42 -14.57 6.69 4.05
CA ASN A 42 -15.95 6.28 4.33
C ASN A 42 -16.54 5.41 3.23
N GLY A 43 -15.72 4.50 2.70
CA GLY A 43 -16.14 3.58 1.63
C GLY A 43 -16.13 4.16 0.24
N LYS A 44 -15.70 5.42 0.07
CA LYS A 44 -15.63 6.07 -1.24
C LYS A 44 -14.20 6.11 -1.74
N TYR A 45 -14.00 5.77 -3.01
CA TYR A 45 -12.72 5.87 -3.67
C TYR A 45 -12.28 7.34 -3.74
N VAL A 46 -11.08 7.63 -3.27
CA VAL A 46 -10.52 8.98 -3.24
C VAL A 46 -9.43 9.17 -4.28
N GLY A 47 -8.66 8.13 -4.56
CA GLY A 47 -7.57 8.18 -5.51
C GLY A 47 -6.67 6.97 -5.38
N GLU A 48 -5.65 6.91 -6.22
CA GLU A 48 -4.68 5.82 -6.20
C GLU A 48 -3.28 6.32 -6.50
N VAL A 49 -2.28 5.61 -5.99
CA VAL A 49 -0.87 5.91 -6.26
C VAL A 49 -0.16 4.60 -6.59
N ASP A 50 0.62 4.63 -7.67
CA ASP A 50 1.49 3.51 -8.03
C ASP A 50 2.83 3.69 -7.33
N TYR A 51 3.22 2.72 -6.52
CA TYR A 51 4.49 2.74 -5.82
C TYR A 51 5.44 1.72 -6.42
N THR A 52 6.62 2.18 -6.83
CA THR A 52 7.73 1.27 -7.16
C THR A 52 8.23 0.67 -5.85
N VAL A 53 9.01 -0.41 -5.94
CA VAL A 53 9.60 -1.03 -4.76
C VAL A 53 10.42 -0.01 -3.96
N GLU A 54 11.19 0.82 -4.66
CA GLU A 54 12.02 1.86 -4.03
C GLU A 54 11.20 2.92 -3.32
N GLU A 55 10.15 3.40 -3.97
CA GLU A 55 9.25 4.40 -3.38
C GLU A 55 8.52 3.83 -2.16
N PHE A 56 8.13 2.57 -2.23
CA PHE A 56 7.44 1.91 -1.12
C PHE A 56 8.38 1.79 0.09
N GLU A 57 9.64 1.44 -0.15
CA GLU A 57 10.66 1.36 0.90
C GLU A 57 10.91 2.72 1.54
N GLU A 58 11.02 3.78 0.74
CA GLU A 58 11.23 5.13 1.26
C GLU A 58 10.07 5.57 2.14
N ASN A 59 8.84 5.33 1.71
CA ASN A 59 7.66 5.68 2.49
C ASN A 59 7.61 4.90 3.79
N TYR A 60 8.00 3.63 3.77
CA TYR A 60 8.08 2.81 4.96
C TYR A 60 9.06 3.40 5.98
N ARG A 61 10.24 3.78 5.52
CA ARG A 61 11.27 4.38 6.39
C ARG A 61 10.79 5.68 7.02
N GLU A 62 10.22 6.57 6.23
CA GLU A 62 9.65 7.81 6.75
C GLU A 62 8.59 7.55 7.80
N TRP A 63 7.80 6.53 7.57
CA TRP A 63 6.69 6.21 8.44
C TRP A 63 7.15 5.62 9.77
N VAL A 64 8.16 4.75 9.73
CA VAL A 64 8.70 4.09 10.93
C VAL A 64 9.52 5.04 11.80
N ASP A 65 10.20 6.01 11.18
CA ASP A 65 11.03 6.98 11.89
C ASP A 65 10.22 8.06 12.61
N LYS A 66 8.94 8.05 12.47
CA LYS A 66 8.06 8.92 13.24
C LYS A 66 7.71 8.26 14.57
#